data_e2957a92b7f56847d391553a4d649313
#
_entry.id   e2957a92b7f56847d391553a4d649313
#
_cell.length_a   1.000
_cell.length_b   1.000
_cell.length_c   1.000
_cell.angle_alpha   90.00
_cell.angle_beta   90.00
_cell.angle_gamma   90.00
#
_symmetry.space_group_name_H-M   'P 1'
#
loop_
_entity.id
_entity.type
_entity.pdbx_description
1 polymer ?
#
loop_
_entity_poly.entity_id
_entity_poly.type
_entity_poly.pdbx_seq_one_letter_code
_entity_poly.pdbx_strand_id
1 'polypeptide(L)'
;DKYRERFISLMKKILIFLIFFIAQIQNLAISDTLIIQSTTSTRDSGLYKYLLPYYPDYKKIKIKVVAVGTGQAILNSKNCDGNILIVHDKSREIRFMQDGYGLKRHELMYNDFVVIGPKEDKLGITNSKSISDVFSKIYDNRQTFISRSDSSGTHSAEMTVWNNSKLDPSTYSGEWYLESGQGMGPSLNIAISMNGFIFS
;
A
#
# COMPACT_ATOMS: atom_id res chain seq x y z
N ASP A 1 -59.45 -7.59 -42.65
CA ASP A 1 -58.66 -8.77 -42.23
C ASP A 1 -57.17 -8.65 -42.55
N LYS A 2 -56.86 -8.23 -43.78
CA LYS A 2 -55.47 -8.14 -44.26
C LYS A 2 -54.54 -7.19 -43.38
N TYR A 3 -55.11 -6.14 -42.78
CA TYR A 3 -54.39 -5.20 -41.88
C TYR A 3 -54.10 -5.82 -40.53
N ARG A 4 -55.02 -6.63 -40.01
CA ARG A 4 -54.86 -7.31 -38.72
C ARG A 4 -53.76 -8.38 -38.80
N GLU A 5 -53.69 -9.13 -39.88
CA GLU A 5 -52.65 -10.14 -40.10
C GLU A 5 -51.27 -9.51 -40.28
N ARG A 6 -51.18 -8.37 -41.01
CA ARG A 6 -49.92 -7.61 -41.11
C ARG A 6 -49.45 -7.08 -39.77
N PHE A 7 -50.37 -6.56 -38.96
CA PHE A 7 -50.07 -6.06 -37.63
C PHE A 7 -49.54 -7.17 -36.69
N ILE A 8 -50.22 -8.33 -36.69
CA ILE A 8 -49.79 -9.49 -35.90
C ILE A 8 -48.42 -10.01 -36.37
N SER A 9 -48.18 -10.05 -37.68
CA SER A 9 -46.88 -10.45 -38.25
C SER A 9 -45.76 -9.48 -37.84
N LEU A 10 -46.01 -8.17 -37.84
CA LEU A 10 -45.06 -7.15 -37.41
C LEU A 10 -44.76 -7.26 -35.92
N MET A 11 -45.78 -7.44 -35.09
CA MET A 11 -45.61 -7.64 -33.61
C MET A 11 -44.79 -8.90 -33.32
N LYS A 12 -44.99 -10.00 -34.02
CA LYS A 12 -44.16 -11.20 -33.85
C LYS A 12 -42.71 -10.95 -34.23
N LYS A 13 -42.43 -10.22 -35.29
CA LYS A 13 -41.06 -9.88 -35.70
C LYS A 13 -40.37 -8.97 -34.66
N ILE A 14 -41.08 -7.98 -34.12
CA ILE A 14 -40.58 -7.11 -33.09
C ILE A 14 -40.28 -7.91 -31.80
N LEU A 15 -41.19 -8.82 -31.41
CA LEU A 15 -40.98 -9.66 -30.20
C LEU A 15 -39.78 -10.59 -30.38
N ILE A 16 -39.61 -11.21 -31.54
CA ILE A 16 -38.45 -12.06 -31.84
C ILE A 16 -37.14 -11.22 -31.79
N PHE A 17 -37.16 -10.03 -32.35
CA PHE A 17 -36.02 -9.13 -32.34
C PHE A 17 -35.66 -8.68 -30.90
N LEU A 18 -36.69 -8.40 -30.08
CA LEU A 18 -36.49 -8.04 -28.66
C LEU A 18 -35.90 -9.21 -27.84
N ILE A 19 -36.40 -10.45 -28.08
CA ILE A 19 -35.88 -11.64 -27.41
C ILE A 19 -34.42 -11.89 -27.83
N PHE A 20 -34.09 -11.71 -29.10
CA PHE A 20 -32.72 -11.85 -29.61
C PHE A 20 -31.80 -10.78 -29.05
N PHE A 21 -32.29 -9.55 -28.92
CA PHE A 21 -31.55 -8.44 -28.34
C PHE A 21 -31.30 -8.64 -26.85
N ILE A 22 -32.28 -9.13 -26.09
CA ILE A 22 -32.15 -9.48 -24.67
C ILE A 22 -31.15 -10.62 -24.47
N ALA A 23 -31.17 -11.63 -25.35
CA ALA A 23 -30.22 -12.75 -25.30
C ALA A 23 -28.76 -12.34 -25.56
N GLN A 24 -28.53 -11.26 -26.32
CA GLN A 24 -27.18 -10.70 -26.53
C GLN A 24 -26.63 -9.95 -25.30
N ILE A 25 -27.52 -9.42 -24.46
CA ILE A 25 -27.10 -8.65 -23.26
C ILE A 25 -26.53 -9.59 -22.15
N GLN A 26 -26.89 -10.87 -22.15
CA GLN A 26 -26.43 -11.83 -21.14
C GLN A 26 -24.98 -12.28 -21.30
N ASN A 27 -24.28 -11.90 -22.38
CA ASN A 27 -22.88 -12.22 -22.61
C ASN A 27 -21.90 -11.08 -22.32
N LEU A 28 -22.33 -10.02 -21.64
CA LEU A 28 -21.39 -9.13 -20.96
C LEU A 28 -20.83 -9.90 -19.76
N ALA A 29 -19.80 -10.71 -20.02
CA ALA A 29 -18.97 -11.26 -18.96
C ALA A 29 -18.42 -10.04 -18.18
N ILE A 30 -19.03 -9.75 -17.04
CA ILE A 30 -18.45 -8.85 -16.06
C ILE A 30 -17.17 -9.58 -15.64
N SER A 31 -16.06 -9.17 -16.22
CA SER A 31 -14.76 -9.61 -15.74
C SER A 31 -14.61 -9.04 -14.33
N ASP A 32 -14.90 -9.88 -13.34
CA ASP A 32 -14.72 -9.52 -11.94
C ASP A 32 -13.26 -9.13 -11.73
N THR A 33 -13.03 -7.84 -11.61
CA THR A 33 -11.70 -7.31 -11.32
C THR A 33 -11.60 -7.15 -9.81
N LEU A 34 -10.72 -7.92 -9.19
CA LEU A 34 -10.35 -7.76 -7.79
C LEU A 34 -9.27 -6.70 -7.68
N ILE A 35 -9.58 -5.59 -7.02
CA ILE A 35 -8.62 -4.49 -6.80
C ILE A 35 -8.07 -4.59 -5.38
N ILE A 36 -6.76 -4.71 -5.27
CA ILE A 36 -6.01 -4.69 -4.01
C ILE A 36 -5.36 -3.32 -3.88
N GLN A 37 -5.79 -2.53 -2.89
CA GLN A 37 -5.08 -1.31 -2.48
C GLN A 37 -3.94 -1.71 -1.56
N SER A 38 -2.72 -1.27 -1.87
CA SER A 38 -1.53 -1.67 -1.12
C SER A 38 -0.43 -0.62 -1.14
N THR A 39 0.73 -0.98 -0.59
CA THR A 39 1.88 -0.09 -0.51
C THR A 39 2.96 -0.42 -1.54
N THR A 40 3.73 0.59 -1.93
CA THR A 40 4.87 0.42 -2.84
C THR A 40 5.91 -0.55 -2.26
N SER A 41 6.19 -0.46 -0.96
CA SER A 41 7.12 -1.36 -0.28
C SER A 41 6.67 -2.83 -0.35
N THR A 42 5.37 -3.10 -0.16
CA THR A 42 4.81 -4.46 -0.28
C THR A 42 4.89 -4.97 -1.72
N ARG A 43 4.62 -4.13 -2.72
CA ARG A 43 4.79 -4.50 -4.13
C ARG A 43 6.24 -4.80 -4.46
N ASP A 44 7.14 -3.91 -4.05
CA ASP A 44 8.55 -3.95 -4.44
C ASP A 44 9.33 -5.09 -3.72
N SER A 45 8.79 -5.61 -2.60
CA SER A 45 9.29 -6.84 -1.97
C SER A 45 9.12 -8.11 -2.83
N GLY A 46 8.32 -8.04 -3.90
CA GLY A 46 8.01 -9.19 -4.75
C GLY A 46 6.86 -10.07 -4.24
N LEU A 47 6.25 -9.72 -3.07
CA LEU A 47 5.21 -10.53 -2.44
C LEU A 47 4.08 -10.90 -3.40
N TYR A 48 3.53 -9.95 -4.12
CA TYR A 48 2.39 -10.20 -5.01
C TYR A 48 2.75 -11.08 -6.19
N LYS A 49 3.95 -10.91 -6.75
CA LYS A 49 4.45 -11.76 -7.83
C LYS A 49 4.58 -13.22 -7.38
N TYR A 50 4.96 -13.43 -6.12
CA TYR A 50 5.08 -14.76 -5.54
C TYR A 50 3.72 -15.34 -5.13
N LEU A 51 2.89 -14.57 -4.40
CA LEU A 51 1.69 -15.06 -3.73
C LEU A 51 0.49 -15.25 -4.67
N LEU A 52 0.22 -14.29 -5.56
CA LEU A 52 -1.00 -14.29 -6.36
C LEU A 52 -1.18 -15.53 -7.24
N PRO A 53 -0.13 -16.13 -7.84
CA PRO A 53 -0.29 -17.36 -8.63
C PRO A 53 -0.84 -18.55 -7.85
N TYR A 54 -0.73 -18.55 -6.52
CA TYR A 54 -1.29 -19.62 -5.67
C TYR A 54 -2.78 -19.43 -5.38
N TYR A 55 -3.38 -18.29 -5.74
CA TYR A 55 -4.81 -18.12 -5.60
C TYR A 55 -5.55 -19.03 -6.60
N PRO A 56 -6.47 -19.91 -6.16
CA PRO A 56 -7.07 -20.94 -7.02
C PRO A 56 -7.73 -20.39 -8.28
N ASP A 57 -8.35 -19.21 -8.20
CA ASP A 57 -9.05 -18.57 -9.29
C ASP A 57 -8.21 -17.49 -10.01
N TYR A 58 -6.89 -17.44 -9.77
CA TYR A 58 -5.99 -16.43 -10.33
C TYR A 58 -6.11 -16.26 -11.86
N LYS A 59 -6.33 -17.37 -12.57
CA LYS A 59 -6.49 -17.36 -14.03
C LYS A 59 -7.92 -16.99 -14.49
N LYS A 60 -8.89 -17.02 -13.58
CA LYS A 60 -10.31 -16.78 -13.90
C LYS A 60 -10.73 -15.33 -13.66
N ILE A 61 -10.12 -14.67 -12.71
CA ILE A 61 -10.39 -13.28 -12.33
C ILE A 61 -9.20 -12.38 -12.63
N LYS A 62 -9.49 -11.13 -12.96
CA LYS A 62 -8.45 -10.11 -13.13
C LYS A 62 -8.10 -9.52 -11.78
N ILE A 63 -6.86 -9.71 -11.31
CA ILE A 63 -6.36 -9.08 -10.08
C ILE A 63 -5.52 -7.86 -10.46
N LYS A 64 -5.85 -6.72 -9.86
CA LYS A 64 -5.11 -5.46 -10.02
C LYS A 64 -4.59 -4.99 -8.67
N VAL A 65 -3.27 -4.85 -8.54
CA VAL A 65 -2.64 -4.26 -7.35
C VAL A 65 -2.36 -2.78 -7.62
N VAL A 66 -2.94 -1.91 -6.80
CA VAL A 66 -2.68 -0.47 -6.79
C VAL A 66 -1.76 -0.19 -5.62
N ALA A 67 -0.48 0.06 -5.90
CA ALA A 67 0.55 0.24 -4.89
C ALA A 67 0.95 1.72 -4.79
N VAL A 68 0.65 2.32 -3.64
CA VAL A 68 0.87 3.74 -3.32
C VAL A 68 1.40 3.86 -1.87
N GLY A 69 1.52 5.06 -1.32
CA GLY A 69 1.81 5.23 0.11
C GLY A 69 0.66 4.72 0.99
N THR A 70 0.95 4.30 2.22
CA THR A 70 -0.05 3.74 3.16
C THR A 70 -1.26 4.66 3.34
N GLY A 71 -1.03 5.97 3.52
CA GLY A 71 -2.11 6.95 3.67
C GLY A 71 -3.01 7.01 2.45
N GLN A 72 -2.44 7.02 1.26
CA GLN A 72 -3.20 7.03 0.00
C GLN A 72 -3.94 5.71 -0.23
N ALA A 73 -3.34 4.56 0.08
CA ALA A 73 -4.01 3.25 -0.03
C ALA A 73 -5.27 3.19 0.85
N ILE A 74 -5.17 3.70 2.09
CA ILE A 74 -6.30 3.80 3.02
C ILE A 74 -7.37 4.76 2.49
N LEU A 75 -6.97 5.92 1.95
CA LEU A 75 -7.90 6.90 1.38
C LEU A 75 -8.66 6.32 0.19
N ASN A 76 -7.96 5.67 -0.75
CA ASN A 76 -8.59 4.98 -1.88
C ASN A 76 -9.61 3.94 -1.40
N SER A 77 -9.26 3.16 -0.36
CA SER A 77 -10.17 2.16 0.20
C SER A 77 -11.40 2.78 0.88
N LYS A 78 -11.24 3.92 1.56
CA LYS A 78 -12.38 4.69 2.10
C LYS A 78 -13.32 5.18 1.00
N ASN A 79 -12.80 5.48 -0.18
CA ASN A 79 -13.57 5.88 -1.37
C ASN A 79 -14.15 4.69 -2.15
N CYS A 80 -14.02 3.46 -1.64
CA CYS A 80 -14.44 2.24 -2.31
C CYS A 80 -13.71 1.95 -3.65
N ASP A 81 -12.49 2.47 -3.83
CA ASP A 81 -11.66 2.25 -5.02
C ASP A 81 -10.91 0.90 -4.98
N GLY A 82 -11.28 0.00 -4.09
CA GLY A 82 -10.69 -1.33 -3.96
C GLY A 82 -11.54 -2.28 -3.14
N ASN A 83 -11.32 -3.58 -3.35
CA ASN A 83 -12.03 -4.66 -2.67
C ASN A 83 -11.26 -5.14 -1.44
N ILE A 84 -9.93 -5.04 -1.47
CA ILE A 84 -9.03 -5.49 -0.41
C ILE A 84 -8.02 -4.38 -0.13
N LEU A 85 -7.74 -4.14 1.15
CA LEU A 85 -6.68 -3.27 1.62
C LEU A 85 -5.59 -4.13 2.28
N ILE A 86 -4.35 -4.07 1.78
CA ILE A 86 -3.18 -4.74 2.37
C ILE A 86 -2.12 -3.68 2.66
N VAL A 87 -1.98 -3.35 3.93
CA VAL A 87 -1.02 -2.36 4.43
C VAL A 87 -0.33 -2.91 5.67
N HIS A 88 0.68 -2.22 6.17
CA HIS A 88 1.49 -2.67 7.32
C HIS A 88 1.58 -1.60 8.44
N ASP A 89 0.52 -0.83 8.61
CA ASP A 89 0.34 0.12 9.72
C ASP A 89 -0.87 -0.32 10.56
N LYS A 90 -0.60 -1.12 11.60
CA LYS A 90 -1.64 -1.73 12.44
C LYS A 90 -2.57 -0.70 13.07
N SER A 91 -2.05 0.45 13.48
CA SER A 91 -2.84 1.49 14.14
C SER A 91 -3.85 2.12 13.17
N ARG A 92 -3.42 2.42 11.95
CA ARG A 92 -4.29 2.96 10.89
C ARG A 92 -5.28 1.91 10.39
N GLU A 93 -4.89 0.62 10.30
CA GLU A 93 -5.81 -0.47 9.97
C GLU A 93 -6.92 -0.61 11.01
N ILE A 94 -6.57 -0.61 12.30
CA ILE A 94 -7.56 -0.69 13.38
C ILE A 94 -8.52 0.49 13.29
N ARG A 95 -8.03 1.70 13.11
CA ARG A 95 -8.87 2.89 12.96
C ARG A 95 -9.79 2.81 11.73
N PHE A 96 -9.28 2.32 10.59
CA PHE A 96 -10.08 2.09 9.39
C PHE A 96 -11.26 1.16 9.65
N MET A 97 -11.06 0.10 10.46
CA MET A 97 -12.12 -0.81 10.88
C MET A 97 -13.10 -0.14 11.85
N GLN A 98 -12.60 0.61 12.84
CA GLN A 98 -13.43 1.34 13.82
C GLN A 98 -14.31 2.40 13.17
N ASP A 99 -13.79 3.06 12.14
CA ASP A 99 -14.52 4.05 11.33
C ASP A 99 -15.59 3.40 10.41
N GLY A 100 -15.69 2.05 10.37
CA GLY A 100 -16.72 1.32 9.63
C GLY A 100 -16.42 1.09 8.15
N TYR A 101 -15.18 1.36 7.69
CA TYR A 101 -14.81 1.21 6.28
C TYR A 101 -14.43 -0.22 5.89
N GLY A 102 -14.12 -1.10 6.84
CA GLY A 102 -13.77 -2.49 6.59
C GLY A 102 -14.80 -3.47 7.15
N LEU A 103 -15.03 -4.58 6.44
CA LEU A 103 -15.92 -5.65 6.91
C LEU A 103 -15.19 -6.62 7.83
N LYS A 104 -13.94 -6.94 7.54
CA LYS A 104 -13.16 -7.92 8.30
C LYS A 104 -11.68 -7.60 8.19
N ARG A 105 -10.95 -7.73 9.32
CA ARG A 105 -9.50 -7.60 9.38
C ARG A 105 -8.86 -8.95 9.62
N HIS A 106 -7.78 -9.23 8.90
CA HIS A 106 -6.93 -10.40 9.09
C HIS A 106 -5.49 -9.97 9.30
N GLU A 107 -4.81 -10.57 10.25
CA GLU A 107 -3.35 -10.48 10.35
C GLU A 107 -2.77 -11.46 9.33
N LEU A 108 -2.05 -10.93 8.32
CA LEU A 108 -1.53 -11.70 7.20
C LEU A 108 -0.10 -12.16 7.47
N MET A 109 0.76 -11.21 7.88
CA MET A 109 2.17 -11.43 8.16
C MET A 109 2.71 -10.27 9.01
N TYR A 110 3.92 -10.41 9.47
CA TYR A 110 4.70 -9.33 10.08
C TYR A 110 6.04 -9.18 9.36
N ASN A 111 6.64 -8.03 9.49
CA ASN A 111 8.03 -7.76 9.14
C ASN A 111 8.62 -6.85 10.21
N ASP A 112 9.93 -6.94 10.37
CA ASP A 112 10.65 -6.09 11.29
C ASP A 112 11.11 -4.81 10.58
N PHE A 113 11.24 -3.75 11.35
CA PHE A 113 11.98 -2.57 10.95
C PHE A 113 13.42 -2.69 11.39
N VAL A 114 14.33 -2.15 10.57
CA VAL A 114 15.77 -2.16 10.85
C VAL A 114 16.37 -0.76 10.64
N VAL A 115 17.45 -0.48 11.31
CA VAL A 115 18.29 0.68 10.99
C VAL A 115 19.46 0.20 10.14
N ILE A 116 19.60 0.80 8.98
CA ILE A 116 20.72 0.57 8.07
C ILE A 116 21.64 1.79 8.19
N GLY A 117 22.95 1.55 8.29
CA GLY A 117 23.93 2.61 8.42
C GLY A 117 25.30 2.23 7.88
N PRO A 118 26.32 3.08 8.09
CA PRO A 118 27.68 2.84 7.67
C PRO A 118 28.25 1.52 8.20
N LYS A 119 29.02 0.82 7.36
CA LYS A 119 29.58 -0.49 7.69
C LYS A 119 30.55 -0.44 8.87
N GLU A 120 31.24 0.69 9.04
CA GLU A 120 32.27 0.88 10.06
C GLU A 120 31.72 0.99 11.48
N ASP A 121 30.42 1.08 11.66
CA ASP A 121 29.71 1.16 12.95
C ASP A 121 30.43 2.01 14.02
N LYS A 122 30.89 3.19 13.65
CA LYS A 122 31.64 4.09 14.54
C LYS A 122 30.89 4.48 15.82
N LEU A 123 29.55 4.40 15.79
CA LEU A 123 28.69 4.66 16.94
C LEU A 123 28.46 3.43 17.82
N GLY A 124 28.89 2.24 17.38
CA GLY A 124 28.62 0.99 18.06
C GLY A 124 27.14 0.68 18.20
N ILE A 125 26.36 0.96 17.15
CA ILE A 125 24.90 0.76 17.17
C ILE A 125 24.54 -0.73 17.19
N THR A 126 25.40 -1.60 16.63
CA THR A 126 25.21 -3.05 16.66
C THR A 126 25.19 -3.62 18.09
N ASN A 127 25.79 -2.90 19.05
CA ASN A 127 25.79 -3.27 20.47
C ASN A 127 24.70 -2.54 21.28
N SER A 128 23.80 -1.82 20.62
CA SER A 128 22.74 -1.09 21.29
C SER A 128 21.70 -2.04 21.89
N LYS A 129 21.18 -1.68 23.06
CA LYS A 129 20.23 -2.52 23.81
C LYS A 129 18.80 -2.35 23.35
N SER A 130 18.50 -1.25 22.66
CA SER A 130 17.17 -0.93 22.16
C SER A 130 17.24 -0.03 20.94
N ILE A 131 16.14 0.04 20.19
CA ILE A 131 16.03 0.96 19.06
C ILE A 131 16.16 2.43 19.52
N SER A 132 15.65 2.78 20.70
CA SER A 132 15.78 4.12 21.26
C SER A 132 17.25 4.48 21.56
N ASP A 133 18.08 3.52 21.99
CA ASP A 133 19.52 3.72 22.17
C ASP A 133 20.21 4.02 20.84
N VAL A 134 19.84 3.30 19.77
CA VAL A 134 20.36 3.57 18.41
C VAL A 134 20.00 4.99 17.97
N PHE A 135 18.75 5.38 18.12
CA PHE A 135 18.27 6.70 17.71
C PHE A 135 18.92 7.82 18.55
N SER A 136 19.11 7.61 19.86
CA SER A 136 19.83 8.56 20.71
C SER A 136 21.29 8.74 20.27
N LYS A 137 22.01 7.66 19.98
CA LYS A 137 23.38 7.74 19.46
C LYS A 137 23.48 8.52 18.15
N ILE A 138 22.55 8.30 17.22
CA ILE A 138 22.50 9.03 15.95
C ILE A 138 22.26 10.52 16.21
N TYR A 139 21.29 10.85 17.06
CA TYR A 139 20.90 12.21 17.41
C TYR A 139 22.01 12.98 18.11
N ASP A 140 22.59 12.41 19.17
CA ASP A 140 23.61 13.05 19.98
C ASP A 140 24.90 13.32 19.19
N ASN A 141 25.22 12.45 18.23
CA ASN A 141 26.40 12.59 17.38
C ASN A 141 26.07 13.30 16.04
N ARG A 142 24.83 13.78 15.83
CA ARG A 142 24.37 14.48 14.63
C ARG A 142 24.77 13.75 13.35
N GLN A 143 24.62 12.44 13.34
CA GLN A 143 24.96 11.64 12.19
C GLN A 143 23.89 11.77 11.10
N THR A 144 24.33 11.87 9.86
CA THR A 144 23.42 11.95 8.72
C THR A 144 22.36 10.85 8.78
N PHE A 145 21.10 11.25 8.85
CA PHE A 145 19.96 10.36 8.89
C PHE A 145 19.00 10.75 7.76
N ILE A 146 18.62 9.76 6.96
CA ILE A 146 17.69 9.96 5.84
C ILE A 146 16.31 9.50 6.28
N SER A 147 15.41 10.44 6.42
CA SER A 147 13.98 10.17 6.61
C SER A 147 13.24 10.07 5.28
N ARG A 148 12.28 9.21 5.21
CA ARG A 148 11.36 9.21 4.06
C ARG A 148 10.50 10.46 4.01
N SER A 149 10.12 10.98 5.16
CA SER A 149 9.27 12.18 5.29
C SER A 149 8.07 12.20 4.34
N ASP A 150 7.40 11.04 4.24
CA ASP A 150 6.22 10.82 3.41
C ASP A 150 5.06 10.26 4.24
N SER A 151 3.93 9.96 3.61
CA SER A 151 2.77 9.34 4.28
C SER A 151 2.91 7.82 4.44
N SER A 152 4.13 7.25 4.41
CA SER A 152 4.36 5.82 4.51
C SER A 152 4.23 5.28 5.94
N GLY A 153 4.00 3.97 6.05
CA GLY A 153 4.05 3.26 7.32
C GLY A 153 5.45 3.29 7.94
N THR A 154 6.51 3.28 7.12
CA THR A 154 7.90 3.38 7.57
C THR A 154 8.16 4.73 8.23
N HIS A 155 7.73 5.83 7.61
CA HIS A 155 7.89 7.16 8.23
C HIS A 155 7.08 7.28 9.51
N SER A 156 5.84 6.77 9.54
CA SER A 156 5.04 6.70 10.79
C SER A 156 5.76 5.94 11.90
N ALA A 157 6.38 4.81 11.58
CA ALA A 157 7.13 4.00 12.55
C ALA A 157 8.41 4.71 13.02
N GLU A 158 9.16 5.35 12.11
CA GLU A 158 10.31 6.19 12.41
C GLU A 158 9.95 7.29 13.41
N MET A 159 8.90 8.07 13.12
CA MET A 159 8.43 9.14 14.01
C MET A 159 7.99 8.60 15.38
N THR A 160 7.42 7.41 15.43
CA THR A 160 7.08 6.75 16.69
C THR A 160 8.33 6.46 17.52
N VAL A 161 9.44 6.03 16.90
CA VAL A 161 10.71 5.78 17.61
C VAL A 161 11.31 7.08 18.12
N TRP A 162 11.38 8.13 17.30
CA TRP A 162 11.85 9.45 17.72
C TRP A 162 11.06 9.96 18.92
N ASN A 163 9.73 9.95 18.85
CA ASN A 163 8.84 10.41 19.93
C ASN A 163 9.01 9.60 21.21
N ASN A 164 9.09 8.27 21.11
CA ASN A 164 9.29 7.39 22.27
C ASN A 164 10.66 7.63 22.93
N SER A 165 11.65 8.03 22.14
CA SER A 165 12.98 8.40 22.61
C SER A 165 13.05 9.85 23.18
N LYS A 166 11.93 10.60 23.10
CA LYS A 166 11.82 12.01 23.49
C LYS A 166 12.80 12.91 22.72
N LEU A 167 13.05 12.58 21.46
CA LEU A 167 13.93 13.30 20.55
C LEU A 167 13.11 13.90 19.41
N ASP A 168 13.46 15.12 19.01
CA ASP A 168 12.84 15.78 17.85
C ASP A 168 13.91 16.12 16.81
N PRO A 169 14.08 15.27 15.79
CA PRO A 169 15.05 15.51 14.73
C PRO A 169 14.63 16.62 13.77
N SER A 170 13.34 17.00 13.74
CA SER A 170 12.82 18.00 12.80
C SER A 170 13.47 19.38 12.98
N THR A 171 13.96 19.68 14.18
CA THR A 171 14.72 20.90 14.49
C THR A 171 16.04 20.99 13.72
N TYR A 172 16.51 19.88 13.17
CA TYR A 172 17.75 19.76 12.38
C TYR A 172 17.49 19.37 10.92
N SER A 173 16.27 19.63 10.44
CA SER A 173 15.89 19.42 9.04
C SER A 173 16.82 20.19 8.10
N GLY A 174 17.35 19.48 7.08
CA GLY A 174 18.32 20.05 6.14
C GLY A 174 19.77 20.10 6.64
N GLU A 175 20.04 19.76 7.91
CA GLU A 175 21.40 19.64 8.45
C GLU A 175 21.88 18.19 8.39
N TRP A 176 21.63 17.43 9.45
CA TRP A 176 21.93 16.01 9.52
C TRP A 176 20.68 15.12 9.39
N TYR A 177 19.50 15.66 9.63
CA TYR A 177 18.22 15.01 9.39
C TYR A 177 17.68 15.44 8.02
N LEU A 178 17.78 14.55 7.04
CA LEU A 178 17.49 14.85 5.64
C LEU A 178 16.20 14.15 5.20
N GLU A 179 15.23 14.94 4.78
CA GLU A 179 13.90 14.50 4.39
C GLU A 179 13.86 14.27 2.88
N SER A 180 13.79 13.01 2.46
CA SER A 180 13.86 12.64 1.05
C SER A 180 12.54 12.88 0.28
N GLY A 181 11.41 12.78 0.96
CA GLY A 181 10.08 12.83 0.33
C GLY A 181 9.80 11.68 -0.65
N GLN A 182 10.59 10.59 -0.58
CA GLN A 182 10.57 9.53 -1.59
C GLN A 182 10.29 8.15 -1.00
N GLY A 183 10.06 7.16 -1.89
CA GLY A 183 9.91 5.75 -1.51
C GLY A 183 11.21 5.14 -0.97
N MET A 184 11.12 3.94 -0.34
CA MET A 184 12.23 3.31 0.36
C MET A 184 13.47 3.09 -0.52
N GLY A 185 13.33 2.62 -1.76
CA GLY A 185 14.47 2.38 -2.64
C GLY A 185 15.30 3.63 -2.93
N PRO A 186 14.73 4.72 -3.43
CA PRO A 186 15.45 5.98 -3.61
C PRO A 186 16.03 6.53 -2.31
N SER A 187 15.30 6.48 -1.18
CA SER A 187 15.79 6.97 0.11
C SER A 187 17.00 6.16 0.60
N LEU A 188 17.00 4.85 0.42
CA LEU A 188 18.13 3.98 0.73
C LEU A 188 19.35 4.31 -0.12
N ASN A 189 19.18 4.58 -1.41
CA ASN A 189 20.27 4.99 -2.28
C ASN A 189 20.89 6.33 -1.84
N ILE A 190 20.08 7.27 -1.37
CA ILE A 190 20.57 8.53 -0.78
C ILE A 190 21.37 8.22 0.49
N ALA A 191 20.86 7.39 1.41
CA ALA A 191 21.56 7.02 2.63
C ALA A 191 22.93 6.37 2.33
N ILE A 192 22.99 5.46 1.36
CA ILE A 192 24.23 4.82 0.93
C ILE A 192 25.21 5.87 0.38
N SER A 193 24.77 6.76 -0.51
CA SER A 193 25.63 7.76 -1.16
C SER A 193 26.18 8.78 -0.16
N MET A 194 25.44 9.07 0.90
CA MET A 194 25.81 10.01 1.95
C MET A 194 26.50 9.35 3.16
N ASN A 195 26.72 8.04 3.10
CA ASN A 195 27.24 7.24 4.23
C ASN A 195 26.43 7.51 5.52
N GLY A 196 25.11 7.61 5.38
CA GLY A 196 24.17 7.97 6.44
C GLY A 196 23.36 6.78 6.95
N PHE A 197 22.55 7.04 7.95
CA PHE A 197 21.61 6.11 8.53
C PHE A 197 20.22 6.26 7.90
N ILE A 198 19.45 5.19 7.90
CA ILE A 198 18.05 5.16 7.46
C ILE A 198 17.28 4.08 8.21
N PHE A 199 16.02 4.36 8.51
CA PHE A 199 15.08 3.39 9.07
C PHE A 199 14.25 2.75 7.93
N SER A 200 14.24 1.42 7.87
CA SER A 200 13.65 0.67 6.76
C SER A 200 12.77 -0.48 7.23
#